data_822d7af5b8d5844797419ae8d307152f
#
_entry.id   822d7af5b8d5844797419ae8d307152f
#
_cell.length_a   1.000
_cell.length_b   1.000
_cell.length_c   1.000
_cell.angle_alpha   90.00
_cell.angle_beta   90.00
_cell.angle_gamma   90.00
#
_symmetry.space_group_name_H-M   'P 1'
#
loop_
_entity.id
_entity.type
_entity.pdbx_description
1 polymer ?
#
loop_
_entity_poly.entity_id
_entity_poly.type
_entity_poly.pdbx_seq_one_letter_code
_entity_poly.pdbx_strand_id
1 'polypeptide(L)'
;AKYLVITTKYPIINIPGFYFMKMYQSTSYGISIPVKEKLFDGMYITSKNPKVSLRMAKVDNNIIKDVVDGNIENYAKQDKENRKRVKEKQNSKIDNEYVLIVVGADHKTGEKTDLSNSYKKLENIAKQIYPQGKVENYWNTEDCITLDKIPYIGKYSNMWENAYVATGFNKWGITTSNIAANIITDMIIGRKNRYEDIFISTRVEPVKNRQEVGNMLKETVSSLVLKKFELPESEQASLKNEEGKIIEIEGEKVGAYKDKEGRIYTIVPKCAHLGCELSWNNLEKTWDCPCHGSRYDYTGKMLYGPTVKDLYIDK
;
A
#
# COMPACT_ATOMS: atom_id res chain seq x y z
N ALA A 1 18.46 -0.66 -23.40
CA ALA A 1 18.93 -1.69 -22.49
C ALA A 1 18.78 -3.07 -23.13
N LYS A 2 19.71 -4.01 -22.83
CA LYS A 2 19.62 -5.38 -23.36
C LYS A 2 18.57 -6.20 -22.60
N TYR A 3 18.40 -5.93 -21.32
CA TYR A 3 17.46 -6.62 -20.43
C TYR A 3 16.62 -5.61 -19.66
N LEU A 4 15.36 -5.97 -19.36
CA LEU A 4 14.44 -5.24 -18.50
C LEU A 4 14.07 -6.13 -17.32
N VAL A 5 14.23 -5.63 -16.10
CA VAL A 5 13.79 -6.34 -14.88
C VAL A 5 12.80 -5.47 -14.12
N ILE A 6 11.54 -5.92 -14.01
CA ILE A 6 10.44 -5.19 -13.39
C ILE A 6 10.32 -5.66 -11.93
N THR A 7 10.75 -4.81 -10.99
CA THR A 7 10.72 -5.08 -9.54
C THR A 7 9.98 -3.99 -8.76
N THR A 8 9.00 -3.37 -9.38
CA THR A 8 8.27 -2.21 -8.88
C THR A 8 7.17 -2.55 -7.86
N LYS A 9 7.30 -3.66 -7.12
CA LYS A 9 6.32 -4.21 -6.19
C LYS A 9 5.04 -4.66 -6.92
N TYR A 10 4.23 -3.71 -7.40
CA TYR A 10 3.20 -3.98 -8.40
C TYR A 10 3.77 -3.63 -9.78
N PRO A 11 3.68 -4.53 -10.79
CA PRO A 11 4.22 -4.25 -12.12
C PRO A 11 3.55 -3.02 -12.75
N ILE A 12 4.35 -2.01 -13.09
CA ILE A 12 3.85 -0.76 -13.70
C ILE A 12 3.41 -0.94 -15.16
N ILE A 13 3.84 -2.01 -15.80
CA ILE A 13 3.42 -2.39 -17.13
C ILE A 13 2.33 -3.46 -16.98
N ASN A 14 1.13 -3.17 -17.41
CA ASN A 14 0.00 -4.08 -17.25
C ASN A 14 -0.10 -5.14 -18.36
N ILE A 15 0.23 -4.75 -19.60
CA ILE A 15 0.12 -5.61 -20.78
C ILE A 15 1.53 -5.82 -21.37
N PRO A 16 1.91 -7.04 -21.74
CA PRO A 16 1.12 -8.26 -21.84
C PRO A 16 1.12 -9.18 -20.60
N GLY A 17 1.63 -8.76 -19.44
CA GLY A 17 1.76 -9.63 -18.28
C GLY A 17 0.46 -9.91 -17.52
N PHE A 18 -0.51 -9.00 -17.58
CA PHE A 18 -1.83 -9.09 -16.92
C PHE A 18 -1.77 -9.44 -15.41
N TYR A 19 -0.76 -8.93 -14.69
CA TYR A 19 -0.54 -9.25 -13.28
C TYR A 19 -1.67 -8.75 -12.39
N PHE A 20 -2.39 -7.70 -12.79
CA PHE A 20 -3.56 -7.20 -12.08
C PHE A 20 -4.70 -8.24 -11.96
N MET A 21 -4.75 -9.23 -12.87
CA MET A 21 -5.73 -10.33 -12.80
C MET A 21 -5.29 -11.48 -11.87
N LYS A 22 -4.05 -11.48 -11.42
CA LYS A 22 -3.41 -12.57 -10.69
C LYS A 22 -3.09 -12.23 -9.24
N MET A 23 -3.25 -10.96 -8.86
CA MET A 23 -2.88 -10.45 -7.54
C MET A 23 -3.88 -9.42 -7.05
N TYR A 24 -3.92 -9.25 -5.75
CA TYR A 24 -4.60 -8.13 -5.08
C TYR A 24 -3.65 -7.45 -4.10
N GLN A 25 -3.97 -6.24 -3.66
CA GLN A 25 -3.22 -5.59 -2.60
C GLN A 25 -3.90 -5.81 -1.24
N SER A 26 -3.07 -6.01 -0.23
CA SER A 26 -3.45 -6.10 1.18
C SER A 26 -2.80 -4.98 1.96
N THR A 27 -3.61 -4.18 2.64
CA THR A 27 -3.15 -3.14 3.56
C THR A 27 -2.89 -3.76 4.93
N SER A 28 -1.73 -3.44 5.52
CA SER A 28 -1.37 -3.76 6.91
C SER A 28 -1.10 -2.48 7.66
N TYR A 29 -1.40 -2.47 8.95
CA TYR A 29 -1.15 -1.34 9.85
C TYR A 29 0.01 -1.64 10.76
N GLY A 30 0.75 -0.60 11.15
CA GLY A 30 1.86 -0.69 12.06
C GLY A 30 1.85 0.41 13.10
N ILE A 31 2.33 0.09 14.28
CA ILE A 31 2.60 1.06 15.35
C ILE A 31 3.99 0.85 15.91
N SER A 32 4.59 1.91 16.44
CA SER A 32 5.84 1.84 17.16
C SER A 32 5.74 2.48 18.53
N ILE A 33 6.37 1.84 19.52
CA ILE A 33 6.38 2.25 20.91
C ILE A 33 7.82 2.28 21.39
N PRO A 34 8.35 3.43 21.79
CA PRO A 34 9.68 3.53 22.39
C PRO A 34 9.73 2.81 23.73
N VAL A 35 10.78 2.05 23.96
CA VAL A 35 11.02 1.32 25.21
C VAL A 35 12.45 1.49 25.66
N LYS A 36 12.67 1.51 26.98
CA LYS A 36 14.00 1.71 27.58
C LYS A 36 14.89 0.49 27.43
N GLU A 37 14.31 -0.68 27.51
CA GLU A 37 15.02 -1.95 27.49
C GLU A 37 14.42 -2.92 26.50
N LYS A 38 15.19 -3.93 26.10
CA LYS A 38 14.74 -4.98 25.21
C LYS A 38 13.77 -5.91 25.94
N LEU A 39 12.52 -5.95 25.50
CA LEU A 39 11.46 -6.75 26.15
C LEU A 39 11.57 -8.24 25.80
N PHE A 40 12.04 -8.58 24.61
CA PHE A 40 12.20 -9.96 24.14
C PHE A 40 13.19 -10.05 22.97
N ASP A 41 13.68 -11.26 22.74
CA ASP A 41 14.49 -11.60 21.57
C ASP A 41 13.66 -12.17 20.44
N GLY A 42 14.12 -11.96 19.19
CA GLY A 42 13.52 -12.51 17.98
C GLY A 42 12.32 -11.73 17.46
N MET A 43 11.62 -12.38 16.54
CA MET A 43 10.40 -11.87 15.90
C MET A 43 9.30 -12.91 16.07
N TYR A 44 8.09 -12.45 16.35
CA TYR A 44 6.95 -13.30 16.62
C TYR A 44 5.82 -12.98 15.66
N ILE A 45 5.12 -14.01 15.21
CA ILE A 45 3.90 -13.90 14.41
C ILE A 45 2.83 -14.76 15.06
N THR A 46 1.66 -14.17 15.33
CA THR A 46 0.53 -14.92 15.87
C THR A 46 -0.03 -15.87 14.80
N SER A 47 -0.37 -17.09 15.20
CA SER A 47 -1.03 -18.07 14.31
C SER A 47 -2.54 -17.87 14.20
N LYS A 48 -3.14 -17.17 15.18
CA LYS A 48 -4.59 -16.91 15.27
C LYS A 48 -4.93 -15.48 14.87
N ASN A 49 -6.17 -15.24 14.48
CA ASN A 49 -6.67 -13.88 14.25
C ASN A 49 -6.83 -13.08 15.55
N PRO A 50 -6.50 -11.77 15.57
CA PRO A 50 -5.85 -11.08 14.46
C PRO A 50 -4.39 -11.53 14.25
N LYS A 51 -3.99 -11.69 12.98
CA LYS A 51 -2.57 -11.95 12.66
C LYS A 51 -1.76 -10.69 12.95
N VAL A 52 -0.82 -10.82 13.86
CA VAL A 52 0.05 -9.72 14.28
C VAL A 52 1.49 -10.20 14.35
N SER A 53 2.40 -9.40 13.85
CA SER A 53 3.83 -9.59 14.04
C SER A 53 4.36 -8.61 15.08
N LEU A 54 5.30 -9.09 15.90
CA LEU A 54 5.96 -8.37 16.98
C LEU A 54 7.46 -8.46 16.78
N ARG A 55 8.15 -7.35 16.91
CA ARG A 55 9.61 -7.32 16.90
C ARG A 55 10.15 -6.14 17.70
N MET A 56 11.36 -6.31 18.18
CA MET A 56 12.16 -5.24 18.77
C MET A 56 13.17 -4.73 17.75
N ALA A 57 13.35 -3.43 17.68
CA ALA A 57 14.44 -2.81 16.94
C ALA A 57 15.27 -1.95 17.91
N LYS A 58 16.60 -2.00 17.80
CA LYS A 58 17.47 -1.08 18.51
C LYS A 58 17.44 0.27 17.79
N VAL A 59 17.33 1.35 18.53
CA VAL A 59 17.42 2.70 17.98
C VAL A 59 18.88 3.02 17.72
N ASP A 60 19.22 3.27 16.46
CA ASP A 60 20.55 3.76 16.10
C ASP A 60 20.52 5.27 15.97
N ASN A 61 21.00 5.93 17.02
CA ASN A 61 21.05 7.40 17.07
C ASN A 61 21.97 8.01 16.01
N ASN A 62 22.93 7.25 15.45
CA ASN A 62 23.79 7.74 14.39
C ASN A 62 23.04 7.81 13.08
N ILE A 63 22.22 6.78 12.74
CA ILE A 63 21.37 6.79 11.54
C ILE A 63 20.37 7.95 11.62
N ILE A 64 19.76 8.18 12.79
CA ILE A 64 18.82 9.29 12.99
C ILE A 64 19.54 10.62 12.75
N LYS A 65 20.77 10.78 13.27
CA LYS A 65 21.58 11.98 13.06
C LYS A 65 21.93 12.17 11.59
N ASP A 66 22.36 11.14 10.89
CA ASP A 66 22.70 11.20 9.46
C ASP A 66 21.49 11.58 8.60
N VAL A 67 20.29 11.06 8.90
CA VAL A 67 19.04 11.44 8.23
C VAL A 67 18.70 12.91 8.47
N VAL A 68 18.89 13.38 9.70
CA VAL A 68 18.59 14.78 10.10
C VAL A 68 19.57 15.75 9.51
N ASP A 69 20.85 15.40 9.48
CA ASP A 69 21.95 16.24 8.95
C ASP A 69 21.98 16.26 7.41
N GLY A 70 21.10 15.49 6.76
CA GLY A 70 20.94 15.48 5.29
C GLY A 70 21.97 14.65 4.55
N ASN A 71 22.75 13.83 5.26
CA ASN A 71 23.79 12.98 4.67
C ASN A 71 23.22 11.79 3.89
N ILE A 72 21.91 11.52 4.01
CA ILE A 72 21.19 10.53 3.21
C ILE A 72 20.25 11.28 2.25
N GLU A 73 20.78 11.70 1.12
CA GLU A 73 20.11 12.58 0.14
C GLU A 73 18.78 12.09 -0.42
N ASN A 74 18.51 10.80 -0.38
CA ASN A 74 17.36 10.20 -1.06
C ASN A 74 16.09 10.00 -0.20
N TYR A 75 16.18 10.05 1.12
CA TYR A 75 15.02 9.90 2.01
C TYR A 75 14.33 11.23 2.36
N ALA A 76 14.97 12.35 2.08
CA ALA A 76 14.59 13.66 2.62
C ALA A 76 13.80 14.56 1.66
N LYS A 77 13.49 14.13 0.43
CA LYS A 77 12.79 15.00 -0.54
C LYS A 77 11.28 15.06 -0.36
N GLN A 78 10.67 14.19 0.43
CA GLN A 78 9.22 14.07 0.48
C GLN A 78 8.50 14.82 1.59
N ASP A 79 9.16 15.36 2.62
CA ASP A 79 8.39 16.01 3.68
C ASP A 79 9.16 17.05 4.52
N LYS A 80 8.94 18.35 4.21
CA LYS A 80 9.44 19.48 5.02
C LYS A 80 8.88 19.46 6.45
N GLU A 81 7.70 18.92 6.65
CA GLU A 81 7.00 18.88 7.95
C GLU A 81 7.56 17.77 8.85
N ASN A 82 7.91 16.61 8.28
CA ASN A 82 8.63 15.56 9.00
C ASN A 82 10.02 16.02 9.47
N ARG A 83 10.73 16.81 8.66
CA ARG A 83 12.01 17.43 9.04
C ARG A 83 11.88 18.34 10.27
N LYS A 84 10.78 19.08 10.38
CA LYS A 84 10.52 19.95 11.53
C LYS A 84 10.23 19.14 12.79
N ARG A 85 9.39 18.11 12.70
CA ARG A 85 9.10 17.18 13.81
C ARG A 85 10.32 16.41 14.28
N VAL A 86 11.20 15.97 13.38
CA VAL A 86 12.45 15.27 13.74
C VAL A 86 13.41 16.22 14.46
N LYS A 87 13.55 17.49 14.02
CA LYS A 87 14.37 18.50 14.70
C LYS A 87 13.83 18.88 16.07
N GLU A 88 12.52 18.96 16.26
CA GLU A 88 11.89 19.23 17.57
C GLU A 88 12.12 18.08 18.55
N LYS A 89 12.19 16.83 18.09
CA LYS A 89 12.51 15.65 18.92
C LYS A 89 13.99 15.54 19.30
N GLN A 90 14.91 16.17 18.58
CA GLN A 90 16.35 16.14 18.92
C GLN A 90 16.73 16.87 20.20
N ASN A 91 15.89 17.79 20.67
CA ASN A 91 16.10 18.49 21.94
C ASN A 91 15.64 17.70 23.18
N SER A 92 15.00 16.55 23.00
CA SER A 92 14.70 15.60 24.07
C SER A 92 15.78 14.51 24.07
N LYS A 93 16.49 14.33 25.18
CA LYS A 93 17.34 13.15 25.41
C LYS A 93 16.52 11.91 25.09
N ILE A 94 16.90 11.17 24.05
CA ILE A 94 16.26 9.90 23.72
C ILE A 94 16.80 8.87 24.73
N ASP A 95 16.09 8.73 25.86
CA ASP A 95 16.40 7.72 26.89
C ASP A 95 15.98 6.30 26.45
N ASN A 96 15.39 6.16 25.27
CA ASN A 96 14.89 4.88 24.78
C ASN A 96 15.90 4.24 23.83
N GLU A 97 16.40 3.06 24.19
CA GLU A 97 17.35 2.31 23.37
C GLU A 97 16.68 1.41 22.33
N TYR A 98 15.40 1.09 22.51
CA TYR A 98 14.67 0.14 21.66
C TYR A 98 13.30 0.67 21.28
N VAL A 99 12.74 0.04 20.24
CA VAL A 99 11.37 0.28 19.79
C VAL A 99 10.65 -1.05 19.66
N LEU A 100 9.50 -1.17 20.31
CA LEU A 100 8.54 -2.25 20.05
C LEU A 100 7.75 -1.91 18.81
N ILE A 101 7.80 -2.76 17.79
CA ILE A 101 7.07 -2.65 16.54
C ILE A 101 5.98 -3.72 16.52
N VAL A 102 4.73 -3.30 16.31
CA VAL A 102 3.55 -4.16 16.19
C VAL A 102 2.90 -3.91 14.84
N VAL A 103 2.80 -4.94 14.00
CA VAL A 103 2.23 -4.84 12.64
C VAL A 103 1.17 -5.92 12.43
N GLY A 104 0.05 -5.55 11.82
CA GLY A 104 -1.04 -6.50 11.55
C GLY A 104 -2.34 -5.82 11.17
N ALA A 105 -3.46 -6.41 11.61
CA ALA A 105 -4.82 -5.94 11.30
C ALA A 105 -5.06 -5.81 9.77
N ASP A 106 -4.58 -6.79 9.03
CA ASP A 106 -4.61 -6.82 7.56
C ASP A 106 -6.03 -6.89 7.00
N HIS A 107 -6.24 -6.21 5.88
CA HIS A 107 -7.45 -6.34 5.06
C HIS A 107 -7.12 -6.20 3.57
N LYS A 108 -8.02 -6.62 2.69
CA LYS A 108 -7.89 -6.36 1.25
C LYS A 108 -8.10 -4.86 1.02
N THR A 109 -7.15 -4.21 0.34
CA THR A 109 -7.21 -2.77 0.04
C THR A 109 -8.50 -2.43 -0.70
N GLY A 110 -9.21 -1.39 -0.27
CA GLY A 110 -10.47 -0.94 -0.84
C GLY A 110 -11.70 -1.77 -0.45
N GLU A 111 -11.54 -2.82 0.38
CA GLU A 111 -12.68 -3.56 0.91
C GLU A 111 -13.51 -2.68 1.85
N LYS A 112 -14.85 -2.74 1.70
CA LYS A 112 -15.80 -1.99 2.55
C LYS A 112 -15.89 -2.66 3.93
N THR A 113 -14.92 -2.40 4.79
CA THR A 113 -14.87 -2.89 6.17
C THR A 113 -14.72 -1.72 7.13
N ASP A 114 -15.14 -1.91 8.38
CA ASP A 114 -14.86 -0.93 9.44
C ASP A 114 -13.39 -0.96 9.82
N LEU A 115 -12.63 -0.02 9.28
CA LEU A 115 -11.20 0.16 9.53
C LEU A 115 -10.90 0.98 10.79
N SER A 116 -11.91 1.63 11.39
CA SER A 116 -11.76 2.58 12.51
C SER A 116 -11.02 2.01 13.71
N ASN A 117 -11.05 0.69 13.88
CA ASN A 117 -10.43 -0.01 15.00
C ASN A 117 -9.08 -0.68 14.65
N SER A 118 -8.55 -0.52 13.43
CA SER A 118 -7.33 -1.24 13.02
C SER A 118 -6.12 -0.90 13.90
N TYR A 119 -5.81 0.37 14.08
CA TYR A 119 -4.75 0.80 14.99
C TYR A 119 -5.06 0.46 16.45
N LYS A 120 -6.31 0.64 16.88
CA LYS A 120 -6.73 0.34 18.25
C LYS A 120 -6.56 -1.13 18.64
N LYS A 121 -6.75 -2.05 17.68
CA LYS A 121 -6.44 -3.48 17.88
C LYS A 121 -4.94 -3.69 18.16
N LEU A 122 -4.06 -3.02 17.41
CA LEU A 122 -2.62 -3.10 17.61
C LEU A 122 -2.19 -2.47 18.93
N GLU A 123 -2.76 -1.32 19.31
CA GLU A 123 -2.52 -0.67 20.60
C GLU A 123 -2.91 -1.56 21.78
N ASN A 124 -4.05 -2.25 21.69
CA ASN A 124 -4.50 -3.16 22.74
C ASN A 124 -3.55 -4.34 22.92
N ILE A 125 -3.02 -4.88 21.82
CA ILE A 125 -2.02 -5.95 21.87
C ILE A 125 -0.70 -5.43 22.46
N ALA A 126 -0.26 -4.26 22.03
CA ALA A 126 0.95 -3.64 22.55
C ALA A 126 0.86 -3.36 24.06
N LYS A 127 -0.30 -2.90 24.54
CA LYS A 127 -0.56 -2.67 25.97
C LYS A 127 -0.50 -3.94 26.82
N GLN A 128 -0.80 -5.11 26.24
CA GLN A 128 -0.62 -6.38 26.96
C GLN A 128 0.85 -6.73 27.18
N ILE A 129 1.73 -6.26 26.28
CA ILE A 129 3.18 -6.52 26.33
C ILE A 129 3.90 -5.44 27.15
N TYR A 130 3.52 -4.18 26.95
CA TYR A 130 4.13 -3.02 27.58
C TYR A 130 3.05 -2.00 28.00
N PRO A 131 2.39 -2.20 29.16
CA PRO A 131 1.22 -1.43 29.60
C PRO A 131 1.43 0.08 29.69
N GLN A 132 2.63 0.53 30.07
CA GLN A 132 3.00 1.94 30.23
C GLN A 132 3.43 2.59 28.88
N GLY A 133 3.54 1.80 27.81
CA GLY A 133 4.00 2.29 26.52
C GLY A 133 3.01 3.25 25.87
N LYS A 134 3.56 4.29 25.24
CA LYS A 134 2.79 5.22 24.40
C LYS A 134 3.18 5.03 22.95
N VAL A 135 2.18 4.92 22.07
CA VAL A 135 2.43 4.85 20.62
C VAL A 135 2.99 6.18 20.15
N GLU A 136 4.09 6.12 19.42
CA GLU A 136 4.75 7.30 18.89
C GLU A 136 4.50 7.47 17.40
N ASN A 137 4.46 6.35 16.65
CA ASN A 137 4.22 6.41 15.21
C ASN A 137 3.15 5.41 14.79
N TYR A 138 2.38 5.81 13.78
CA TYR A 138 1.38 5.04 13.07
C TYR A 138 1.72 5.04 11.59
N TRP A 139 1.61 3.90 10.93
CA TRP A 139 1.78 3.81 9.48
C TRP A 139 0.98 2.65 8.91
N ASN A 140 0.77 2.69 7.62
CA ASN A 140 0.25 1.55 6.87
C ASN A 140 1.22 1.17 5.74
N THR A 141 1.05 -0.03 5.22
CA THR A 141 1.81 -0.53 4.07
C THR A 141 0.95 -1.46 3.24
N GLU A 142 1.25 -1.48 1.95
CA GLU A 142 0.58 -2.34 0.98
C GLU A 142 1.48 -3.50 0.60
N ASP A 143 0.90 -4.69 0.45
CA ASP A 143 1.59 -5.86 -0.06
C ASP A 143 0.83 -6.50 -1.21
N CYS A 144 1.54 -6.86 -2.29
CA CYS A 144 0.98 -7.61 -3.40
C CYS A 144 0.86 -9.08 -3.02
N ILE A 145 -0.37 -9.57 -3.00
CA ILE A 145 -0.72 -10.93 -2.64
C ILE A 145 -1.15 -11.68 -3.90
N THR A 146 -0.46 -12.74 -4.25
CA THR A 146 -0.84 -13.62 -5.36
C THR A 146 -2.03 -14.49 -4.95
N LEU A 147 -2.85 -14.88 -5.93
CA LEU A 147 -4.04 -15.69 -5.65
C LEU A 147 -3.66 -17.09 -5.13
N ASP A 148 -2.57 -17.66 -5.63
CA ASP A 148 -2.04 -18.97 -5.24
C ASP A 148 -1.04 -18.93 -4.08
N LYS A 149 -0.69 -17.73 -3.58
CA LYS A 149 0.31 -17.50 -2.54
C LYS A 149 1.75 -17.81 -2.94
N ILE A 150 2.03 -18.04 -4.21
CA ILE A 150 3.37 -18.25 -4.76
C ILE A 150 3.79 -16.97 -5.50
N PRO A 151 4.96 -16.38 -5.23
CA PRO A 151 5.46 -15.21 -5.97
C PRO A 151 5.58 -15.45 -7.48
N TYR A 152 5.49 -14.40 -8.27
CA TYR A 152 5.76 -14.42 -9.71
C TYR A 152 7.19 -13.96 -9.96
N ILE A 153 8.06 -14.90 -10.39
CA ILE A 153 9.49 -14.62 -10.66
C ILE A 153 9.86 -15.29 -12.00
N GLY A 154 10.46 -14.54 -12.91
CA GLY A 154 10.91 -15.07 -14.19
C GLY A 154 10.58 -14.17 -15.37
N LYS A 155 10.33 -14.74 -16.56
CA LYS A 155 9.97 -13.97 -17.74
C LYS A 155 8.71 -13.15 -17.52
N TYR A 156 8.73 -11.86 -17.90
CA TYR A 156 7.58 -11.00 -17.73
C TYR A 156 6.35 -11.49 -18.49
N SER A 157 6.57 -11.99 -19.70
CA SER A 157 5.56 -12.65 -20.56
C SER A 157 6.25 -13.53 -21.59
N ASN A 158 5.49 -14.37 -22.26
CA ASN A 158 6.00 -15.17 -23.39
C ASN A 158 6.24 -14.35 -24.66
N MET A 159 5.76 -13.09 -24.70
CA MET A 159 5.89 -12.18 -25.84
C MET A 159 7.20 -11.35 -25.80
N TRP A 160 7.87 -11.25 -24.65
CA TRP A 160 9.06 -10.42 -24.44
C TRP A 160 10.23 -11.28 -23.96
N GLU A 161 11.20 -11.50 -24.82
CA GLU A 161 12.32 -12.42 -24.53
C GLU A 161 13.23 -11.95 -23.40
N ASN A 162 13.56 -10.66 -23.36
CA ASN A 162 14.55 -10.08 -22.43
C ASN A 162 13.91 -9.26 -21.32
N ALA A 163 12.62 -9.50 -21.02
CA ALA A 163 11.92 -8.86 -19.93
C ALA A 163 11.61 -9.85 -18.81
N TYR A 164 11.94 -9.47 -17.59
CA TYR A 164 11.76 -10.28 -16.39
C TYR A 164 10.93 -9.52 -15.36
N VAL A 165 10.32 -10.25 -14.43
CA VAL A 165 9.52 -9.71 -13.34
C VAL A 165 9.80 -10.44 -12.04
N ALA A 166 9.73 -9.71 -10.94
CA ALA A 166 9.66 -10.27 -9.60
C ALA A 166 8.61 -9.49 -8.80
N THR A 167 7.49 -10.15 -8.46
CA THR A 167 6.35 -9.52 -7.79
C THR A 167 5.53 -10.51 -6.99
N GLY A 168 4.54 -10.01 -6.22
CA GLY A 168 3.63 -10.85 -5.45
C GLY A 168 4.34 -11.56 -4.29
N PHE A 169 5.17 -10.85 -3.54
CA PHE A 169 6.01 -11.44 -2.49
C PHE A 169 5.27 -11.80 -1.21
N ASN A 170 3.93 -11.60 -1.16
CA ASN A 170 3.07 -12.09 -0.08
C ASN A 170 3.57 -11.74 1.33
N LYS A 171 4.11 -10.54 1.55
CA LYS A 171 4.71 -10.02 2.80
C LYS A 171 6.09 -10.61 3.17
N TRP A 172 6.68 -11.43 2.28
CA TRP A 172 8.00 -12.05 2.45
C TRP A 172 9.07 -11.40 1.56
N GLY A 173 9.03 -10.07 1.43
CA GLY A 173 9.86 -9.32 0.48
C GLY A 173 11.34 -9.60 0.57
N ILE A 174 11.94 -9.54 1.77
CA ILE A 174 13.39 -9.70 1.97
C ILE A 174 13.86 -11.11 1.56
N THR A 175 13.17 -12.15 2.00
CA THR A 175 13.51 -13.53 1.66
C THR A 175 13.31 -13.81 0.17
N THR A 176 12.16 -13.39 -0.35
CA THR A 176 11.78 -13.65 -1.75
C THR A 176 12.65 -12.87 -2.73
N SER A 177 13.11 -11.66 -2.40
CA SER A 177 14.00 -10.87 -3.26
C SER A 177 15.35 -11.57 -3.52
N ASN A 178 15.89 -12.25 -2.52
CA ASN A 178 17.12 -13.05 -2.70
C ASN A 178 16.90 -14.22 -3.68
N ILE A 179 15.78 -14.92 -3.54
CA ILE A 179 15.41 -16.02 -4.46
C ILE A 179 15.20 -15.44 -5.88
N ALA A 180 14.50 -14.32 -5.99
CA ALA A 180 14.23 -13.66 -7.27
C ALA A 180 15.51 -13.22 -7.97
N ALA A 181 16.45 -12.63 -7.24
CA ALA A 181 17.74 -12.24 -7.79
C ALA A 181 18.51 -13.44 -8.37
N ASN A 182 18.55 -14.55 -7.64
CA ASN A 182 19.22 -15.76 -8.13
C ASN A 182 18.54 -16.33 -9.38
N ILE A 183 17.21 -16.49 -9.39
CA ILE A 183 16.47 -17.05 -10.53
C ILE A 183 16.65 -16.17 -11.76
N ILE A 184 16.44 -14.85 -11.64
CA ILE A 184 16.53 -13.93 -12.79
C ILE A 184 17.97 -13.85 -13.31
N THR A 185 18.97 -13.84 -12.44
CA THR A 185 20.38 -13.89 -12.85
C THR A 185 20.67 -15.14 -13.65
N ASP A 186 20.26 -16.30 -13.15
CA ASP A 186 20.46 -17.57 -13.85
C ASP A 186 19.80 -17.58 -15.23
N MET A 187 18.57 -17.07 -15.33
CA MET A 187 17.88 -16.91 -16.63
C MET A 187 18.62 -16.01 -17.61
N ILE A 188 19.17 -14.87 -17.12
CA ILE A 188 19.89 -13.91 -17.96
C ILE A 188 21.19 -14.49 -18.52
N ILE A 189 21.92 -15.31 -17.72
CA ILE A 189 23.17 -15.93 -18.16
C ILE A 189 22.97 -17.32 -18.78
N GLY A 190 21.72 -17.77 -18.95
CA GLY A 190 21.41 -19.06 -19.58
C GLY A 190 21.69 -20.28 -18.68
N ARG A 191 21.74 -20.10 -17.37
CA ARG A 191 21.94 -21.20 -16.40
C ARG A 191 20.58 -21.69 -15.87
N LYS A 192 20.37 -23.00 -15.86
CA LYS A 192 19.16 -23.59 -15.28
C LYS A 192 19.13 -23.39 -13.76
N ASN A 193 18.02 -22.86 -13.23
CA ASN A 193 17.78 -22.74 -11.80
C ASN A 193 16.78 -23.81 -11.35
N ARG A 194 17.07 -24.50 -10.25
CA ARG A 194 16.22 -25.61 -9.74
C ARG A 194 14.84 -25.14 -9.24
N TYR A 195 14.68 -23.85 -8.97
CA TYR A 195 13.44 -23.27 -8.43
C TYR A 195 12.61 -22.53 -9.48
N GLU A 196 13.12 -22.34 -10.71
CA GLU A 196 12.43 -21.54 -11.72
C GLU A 196 11.02 -22.03 -12.02
N ASP A 197 10.81 -23.35 -12.03
CA ASP A 197 9.52 -23.97 -12.31
C ASP A 197 8.47 -23.70 -11.22
N ILE A 198 8.90 -23.48 -9.96
CA ILE A 198 8.01 -23.18 -8.84
C ILE A 198 7.44 -21.78 -8.96
N PHE A 199 8.26 -20.83 -9.41
CA PHE A 199 7.93 -19.40 -9.41
C PHE A 199 7.50 -18.87 -10.78
N ILE A 200 7.23 -19.74 -11.76
CA ILE A 200 6.87 -19.34 -13.14
C ILE A 200 5.90 -18.17 -13.15
N SER A 201 6.37 -17.04 -13.65
CA SER A 201 5.60 -15.79 -13.71
C SER A 201 4.51 -15.78 -14.77
N THR A 202 4.67 -16.60 -15.82
CA THR A 202 3.72 -16.76 -16.92
C THR A 202 2.63 -17.80 -16.64
N ARG A 203 2.65 -18.47 -15.47
CA ARG A 203 1.60 -19.42 -15.11
C ARG A 203 0.24 -18.77 -15.10
N VAL A 204 -0.74 -19.48 -15.65
CA VAL A 204 -2.15 -19.06 -15.68
C VAL A 204 -2.88 -19.84 -14.62
N GLU A 205 -3.32 -19.17 -13.57
CA GLU A 205 -4.30 -19.73 -12.65
C GLU A 205 -5.65 -19.88 -13.35
N PRO A 206 -6.37 -20.98 -13.14
CA PRO A 206 -7.76 -21.06 -13.56
C PRO A 206 -8.53 -20.00 -12.77
N VAL A 207 -8.91 -18.91 -13.43
CA VAL A 207 -9.68 -17.82 -12.84
C VAL A 207 -11.02 -18.43 -12.39
N LYS A 208 -11.17 -18.68 -11.08
CA LYS A 208 -12.39 -19.21 -10.49
C LYS A 208 -13.59 -18.27 -10.65
N ASN A 209 -13.37 -17.01 -11.03
CA ASN A 209 -14.40 -16.00 -11.13
C ASN A 209 -14.41 -15.32 -12.51
N ARG A 210 -14.81 -16.08 -13.55
CA ARG A 210 -14.97 -15.55 -14.91
C ARG A 210 -15.94 -14.37 -15.01
N GLN A 211 -16.91 -14.27 -14.09
CA GLN A 211 -17.88 -13.17 -14.04
C GLN A 211 -17.26 -11.85 -13.60
N GLU A 212 -16.34 -11.85 -12.63
CA GLU A 212 -15.63 -10.61 -12.22
C GLU A 212 -14.76 -10.06 -13.34
N VAL A 213 -14.07 -10.92 -14.06
CA VAL A 213 -13.25 -10.52 -15.23
C VAL A 213 -14.11 -9.97 -16.37
N GLY A 214 -15.26 -10.58 -16.64
CA GLY A 214 -16.21 -10.13 -17.67
C GLY A 214 -16.83 -8.77 -17.37
N ASN A 215 -17.14 -8.50 -16.11
CA ASN A 215 -17.68 -7.22 -15.66
C ASN A 215 -16.62 -6.11 -15.69
N MET A 216 -15.37 -6.42 -15.31
CA MET A 216 -14.24 -5.48 -15.39
C MET A 216 -13.96 -4.99 -16.81
N LEU A 217 -14.06 -5.88 -17.81
CA LEU A 217 -13.83 -5.51 -19.21
C LEU A 217 -14.95 -4.66 -19.80
N LYS A 218 -16.21 -4.84 -19.35
CA LYS A 218 -17.34 -4.05 -19.80
C LYS A 218 -17.36 -2.62 -19.28
N GLU A 219 -16.92 -2.41 -18.03
CA GLU A 219 -16.90 -1.07 -17.41
C GLU A 219 -15.76 -0.18 -17.90
N THR A 220 -14.71 -0.77 -18.49
CA THR A 220 -13.51 -0.04 -18.93
C THR A 220 -13.74 0.85 -20.16
N VAL A 221 -14.82 0.65 -20.92
CA VAL A 221 -15.03 1.32 -22.23
C VAL A 221 -15.94 2.55 -22.15
N SER A 222 -16.70 2.76 -21.09
CA SER A 222 -17.61 3.88 -20.99
C SER A 222 -17.08 5.03 -20.13
N SER A 223 -16.64 6.05 -20.81
CA SER A 223 -16.61 7.47 -20.39
C SER A 223 -15.69 7.90 -19.28
N LEU A 224 -14.46 8.21 -19.64
CA LEU A 224 -13.61 9.21 -18.97
C LEU A 224 -14.01 10.62 -19.46
N VAL A 225 -15.18 11.11 -19.10
CA VAL A 225 -15.49 12.54 -19.17
C VAL A 225 -15.40 13.04 -17.73
N LEU A 226 -14.29 13.66 -17.42
CA LEU A 226 -14.02 14.23 -16.10
C LEU A 226 -14.67 15.62 -16.04
N LYS A 227 -15.80 15.74 -15.32
CA LYS A 227 -16.41 17.03 -14.96
C LYS A 227 -16.00 17.39 -13.55
N LYS A 228 -15.66 18.67 -13.34
CA LYS A 228 -15.54 19.25 -12.00
C LYS A 228 -16.94 19.39 -11.43
N PHE A 229 -17.20 18.78 -10.28
CA PHE A 229 -18.48 18.86 -9.61
C PHE A 229 -18.41 19.87 -8.47
N GLU A 230 -19.28 20.88 -8.47
CA GLU A 230 -19.57 21.70 -7.31
C GLU A 230 -20.67 21.04 -6.49
N LEU A 231 -20.39 20.84 -5.19
CA LEU A 231 -21.37 20.26 -4.29
C LEU A 231 -22.50 21.26 -4.00
N PRO A 232 -23.78 20.88 -4.11
CA PRO A 232 -24.91 21.66 -3.61
C PRO A 232 -24.74 22.00 -2.12
N GLU A 233 -25.19 23.17 -1.68
CA GLU A 233 -25.06 23.62 -0.28
C GLU A 233 -25.65 22.62 0.73
N SER A 234 -26.77 21.98 0.39
CA SER A 234 -27.40 20.93 1.22
C SER A 234 -26.48 19.74 1.46
N GLU A 235 -25.75 19.30 0.44
CA GLU A 235 -24.79 18.20 0.55
C GLU A 235 -23.52 18.62 1.28
N GLN A 236 -23.04 19.84 1.08
CA GLN A 236 -21.94 20.43 1.84
C GLN A 236 -22.25 20.51 3.34
N ALA A 237 -23.48 20.87 3.71
CA ALA A 237 -23.96 20.95 5.09
C ALA A 237 -24.08 19.55 5.74
N SER A 238 -24.41 18.52 4.95
CA SER A 238 -24.54 17.14 5.43
C SER A 238 -23.19 16.46 5.72
N LEU A 239 -22.07 16.97 5.18
CA LEU A 239 -20.72 16.41 5.31
C LEU A 239 -20.05 16.96 6.58
N LYS A 240 -19.72 16.07 7.51
CA LYS A 240 -18.97 16.44 8.73
C LYS A 240 -17.50 16.72 8.41
N ASN A 241 -16.83 17.51 9.25
CA ASN A 241 -15.39 17.68 9.13
C ASN A 241 -14.66 16.34 9.26
N GLU A 242 -13.62 16.13 8.46
CA GLU A 242 -12.84 14.91 8.33
C GLU A 242 -13.65 13.69 7.83
N GLU A 243 -14.79 13.91 7.23
CA GLU A 243 -15.64 12.89 6.62
C GLU A 243 -15.47 12.89 5.10
N GLY A 244 -15.39 11.68 4.51
CA GLY A 244 -15.47 11.47 3.08
C GLY A 244 -16.56 10.45 2.75
N LYS A 245 -17.30 10.70 1.68
CA LYS A 245 -18.34 9.79 1.18
C LYS A 245 -18.54 9.97 -0.33
N ILE A 246 -19.15 8.96 -0.96
CA ILE A 246 -19.65 9.09 -2.32
C ILE A 246 -21.10 9.55 -2.22
N ILE A 247 -21.42 10.60 -2.96
CA ILE A 247 -22.76 11.17 -3.08
C ILE A 247 -23.16 11.17 -4.55
N GLU A 248 -24.46 11.22 -4.82
CA GLU A 248 -25.01 11.31 -6.17
C GLU A 248 -25.57 12.71 -6.40
N ILE A 249 -25.12 13.37 -7.46
CA ILE A 249 -25.53 14.70 -7.87
C ILE A 249 -25.94 14.61 -9.33
N GLU A 250 -27.21 14.94 -9.63
CA GLU A 250 -27.77 14.90 -10.98
C GLU A 250 -27.52 13.56 -11.73
N GLY A 251 -27.57 12.44 -10.99
CA GLY A 251 -27.32 11.10 -11.54
C GLY A 251 -25.83 10.71 -11.69
N GLU A 252 -24.90 11.61 -11.30
CA GLU A 252 -23.47 11.36 -11.33
C GLU A 252 -22.92 11.10 -9.91
N LYS A 253 -22.03 10.13 -9.78
CA LYS A 253 -21.36 9.83 -8.51
C LYS A 253 -20.16 10.75 -8.32
N VAL A 254 -20.10 11.41 -7.16
CA VAL A 254 -19.03 12.31 -6.75
C VAL A 254 -18.46 11.83 -5.42
N GLY A 255 -17.16 11.62 -5.36
CA GLY A 255 -16.45 11.41 -4.09
C GLY A 255 -16.16 12.77 -3.46
N ALA A 256 -16.64 13.00 -2.24
CA ALA A 256 -16.46 14.25 -1.53
C ALA A 256 -15.77 14.00 -0.18
N TYR A 257 -14.83 14.87 0.16
CA TYR A 257 -14.15 14.89 1.46
C TYR A 257 -14.12 16.32 2.00
N LYS A 258 -14.44 16.50 3.28
CA LYS A 258 -14.37 17.77 3.99
C LYS A 258 -13.25 17.72 5.03
N ASP A 259 -12.25 18.59 4.89
CA ASP A 259 -11.14 18.63 5.84
C ASP A 259 -11.53 19.28 7.19
N LYS A 260 -10.57 19.32 8.12
CA LYS A 260 -10.77 19.90 9.46
C LYS A 260 -11.03 21.40 9.43
N GLU A 261 -10.56 22.10 8.40
CA GLU A 261 -10.80 23.54 8.16
C GLU A 261 -12.13 23.80 7.42
N GLY A 262 -12.89 22.77 7.07
CA GLY A 262 -14.17 22.87 6.39
C GLY A 262 -14.07 22.99 4.86
N ARG A 263 -12.86 22.89 4.27
CA ARG A 263 -12.68 22.90 2.81
C ARG A 263 -13.13 21.57 2.22
N ILE A 264 -13.80 21.62 1.09
CA ILE A 264 -14.35 20.45 0.42
C ILE A 264 -13.50 20.12 -0.81
N TYR A 265 -13.17 18.85 -0.93
CA TYR A 265 -12.46 18.28 -2.08
C TYR A 265 -13.38 17.27 -2.76
N THR A 266 -13.48 17.36 -4.06
CA THR A 266 -14.30 16.47 -4.87
C THR A 266 -13.46 15.71 -5.89
N ILE A 267 -13.81 14.46 -6.14
CA ILE A 267 -13.20 13.63 -7.17
C ILE A 267 -14.27 12.83 -7.93
N VAL A 268 -13.97 12.42 -9.14
CA VAL A 268 -14.74 11.34 -9.77
C VAL A 268 -14.30 10.02 -9.15
N PRO A 269 -15.19 9.27 -8.44
CA PRO A 269 -14.78 8.10 -7.67
C PRO A 269 -14.59 6.86 -8.56
N LYS A 270 -13.86 7.01 -9.66
CA LYS A 270 -13.51 5.96 -10.62
C LYS A 270 -12.00 5.81 -10.73
N CYS A 271 -11.50 4.60 -10.49
CA CYS A 271 -10.08 4.29 -10.55
C CYS A 271 -9.50 4.52 -11.96
N ALA A 272 -8.41 5.30 -12.04
CA ALA A 272 -7.74 5.59 -13.31
C ALA A 272 -7.05 4.36 -13.96
N HIS A 273 -7.03 3.20 -13.26
CA HIS A 273 -6.51 1.95 -13.81
C HIS A 273 -7.52 1.30 -14.79
N LEU A 274 -8.67 0.87 -14.31
CA LEU A 274 -9.70 0.16 -15.08
C LEU A 274 -11.14 0.61 -14.74
N GLY A 275 -11.34 1.81 -14.21
CA GLY A 275 -12.66 2.41 -14.01
C GLY A 275 -13.46 1.90 -12.81
N CYS A 276 -12.92 1.02 -11.96
CA CYS A 276 -13.64 0.53 -10.78
C CYS A 276 -14.03 1.67 -9.83
N GLU A 277 -15.21 1.59 -9.24
CA GLU A 277 -15.65 2.54 -8.21
C GLU A 277 -14.71 2.48 -6.99
N LEU A 278 -14.29 3.64 -6.51
CA LEU A 278 -13.42 3.77 -5.34
C LEU A 278 -14.23 3.68 -4.04
N SER A 279 -13.58 3.28 -2.96
CA SER A 279 -14.10 3.31 -1.61
C SER A 279 -13.35 4.32 -0.77
N TRP A 280 -14.04 5.06 0.10
CA TRP A 280 -13.40 5.97 1.03
C TRP A 280 -12.81 5.21 2.23
N ASN A 281 -11.57 5.48 2.55
CA ASN A 281 -10.88 5.01 3.75
C ASN A 281 -10.78 6.17 4.75
N ASN A 282 -11.66 6.17 5.73
CA ASN A 282 -11.71 7.26 6.70
C ASN A 282 -10.51 7.29 7.66
N LEU A 283 -9.84 6.15 7.85
CA LEU A 283 -8.66 6.06 8.72
C LEU A 283 -7.45 6.76 8.10
N GLU A 284 -7.23 6.54 6.81
CA GLU A 284 -6.06 7.03 6.08
C GLU A 284 -6.37 8.28 5.22
N LYS A 285 -7.65 8.71 5.16
CA LYS A 285 -8.12 9.82 4.31
C LYS A 285 -7.76 9.60 2.83
N THR A 286 -8.05 8.40 2.34
CA THR A 286 -7.72 7.98 0.97
C THR A 286 -8.93 7.41 0.23
N TRP A 287 -8.86 7.46 -1.09
CA TRP A 287 -9.75 6.77 -2.00
C TRP A 287 -9.06 5.48 -2.46
N ASP A 288 -9.62 4.34 -2.10
CA ASP A 288 -9.01 3.03 -2.29
C ASP A 288 -9.79 2.20 -3.31
N CYS A 289 -9.12 1.57 -4.27
CA CYS A 289 -9.75 0.75 -5.30
C CYS A 289 -9.91 -0.71 -4.82
N PRO A 290 -11.15 -1.24 -4.69
CA PRO A 290 -11.37 -2.62 -4.24
C PRO A 290 -10.95 -3.68 -5.25
N CYS A 291 -10.82 -3.31 -6.54
CA CYS A 291 -10.47 -4.27 -7.59
C CYS A 291 -9.00 -4.72 -7.47
N HIS A 292 -8.06 -3.79 -7.51
CA HIS A 292 -6.63 -4.11 -7.55
C HIS A 292 -5.80 -3.32 -6.53
N GLY A 293 -6.43 -2.46 -5.71
CA GLY A 293 -5.77 -1.76 -4.61
C GLY A 293 -5.01 -0.50 -5.02
N SER A 294 -5.35 0.15 -6.15
CA SER A 294 -4.87 1.53 -6.39
C SER A 294 -5.37 2.45 -5.29
N ARG A 295 -4.52 3.33 -4.80
CA ARG A 295 -4.86 4.28 -3.74
C ARG A 295 -4.53 5.70 -4.16
N TYR A 296 -5.39 6.61 -3.73
CA TYR A 296 -5.27 8.04 -3.99
C TYR A 296 -5.50 8.81 -2.70
N ASP A 297 -4.81 9.93 -2.52
CA ASP A 297 -5.14 10.82 -1.42
C ASP A 297 -6.53 11.48 -1.63
N TYR A 298 -6.96 12.26 -0.65
CA TYR A 298 -8.27 12.92 -0.71
C TYR A 298 -8.40 13.93 -1.86
N THR A 299 -7.29 14.39 -2.44
CA THR A 299 -7.26 15.28 -3.59
C THR A 299 -7.28 14.54 -4.93
N GLY A 300 -7.19 13.22 -4.93
CA GLY A 300 -7.12 12.39 -6.13
C GLY A 300 -5.69 12.12 -6.63
N LYS A 301 -4.66 12.54 -5.91
CA LYS A 301 -3.26 12.24 -6.26
C LYS A 301 -2.95 10.78 -5.96
N MET A 302 -2.33 10.09 -6.91
CA MET A 302 -1.94 8.69 -6.77
C MET A 302 -0.90 8.50 -5.66
N LEU A 303 -1.18 7.55 -4.77
CA LEU A 303 -0.27 7.08 -3.72
C LEU A 303 0.32 5.71 -4.05
N TYR A 304 -0.53 4.78 -4.52
CA TYR A 304 -0.13 3.40 -4.85
C TYR A 304 -0.82 2.90 -6.12
N GLY A 305 -0.05 2.13 -6.94
CA GLY A 305 -0.56 1.43 -8.12
C GLY A 305 -1.50 0.26 -7.79
N PRO A 306 -2.00 -0.43 -8.83
CA PRO A 306 -1.44 -0.55 -10.20
C PRO A 306 -1.67 0.63 -11.15
N THR A 307 -2.49 1.60 -10.80
CA THR A 307 -2.56 2.83 -11.60
C THR A 307 -1.21 3.54 -11.63
N VAL A 308 -0.97 4.28 -12.70
CA VAL A 308 0.19 5.18 -12.85
C VAL A 308 -0.25 6.63 -13.08
N LYS A 309 -1.53 6.92 -12.83
CA LYS A 309 -2.16 8.22 -13.08
C LYS A 309 -2.92 8.68 -11.85
N ASP A 310 -2.92 10.00 -11.64
CA ASP A 310 -3.81 10.64 -10.68
C ASP A 310 -5.27 10.55 -11.14
N LEU A 311 -6.21 10.75 -10.22
CA LEU A 311 -7.59 11.03 -10.56
C LEU A 311 -7.63 12.50 -10.96
N TYR A 312 -7.74 12.77 -12.25
CA TYR A 312 -7.76 14.15 -12.71
C TYR A 312 -9.04 14.86 -12.26
N ILE A 313 -8.82 16.02 -11.64
CA ILE A 313 -9.79 17.10 -11.59
C ILE A 313 -9.27 18.10 -12.62
N ASP A 314 -9.98 18.28 -13.71
CA ASP A 314 -9.67 19.38 -14.62
C ASP A 314 -9.73 20.70 -13.82
N LYS A 315 -8.63 21.46 -13.92
CA LYS A 315 -8.51 22.79 -13.29
C LYS A 315 -9.42 23.79 -13.97
#